data_9dc8985b3e35c296f094071382f64965
#
_entry.id   9dc8985b3e35c296f094071382f64965
#
_cell.length_a   1.000
_cell.length_b   1.000
_cell.length_c   1.000
_cell.angle_alpha   90.00
_cell.angle_beta   90.00
_cell.angle_gamma   90.00
#
_symmetry.space_group_name_H-M   'P 1'
#
loop_
_entity.id
_entity.type
_entity.pdbx_description
1 polymer ?
#
loop_
_entity_poly.entity_id
_entity_poly.type
_entity_poly.pdbx_seq_one_letter_code
_entity_poly.pdbx_strand_id
1 'polypeptide(L)'
;MKNKLILLSILSVALVSSIRGSIIPGMNLLYQEYSAYPMSTVSLIITIPSIAVIPTSYFCSKFVGTKVSYRTILIAMNAALLFGGTGPFFIDELYSRLFLRLLFGIGIGIAISLNKSIILEYYTDNRQIKYLGYTTIISSLGAIFFQTLVGYLSKISTDFMFLGYLPLVITLILSFYIPDIPLKAPSKSTIKKEKNIKLLTISIFFLILNMLMSSIGINLSTLFATKSFADIAVITVHANNINSICSISSGLLFNKIYNKFKNNFLPISLFLCALSLAIYIFGKSYISMYITSGSFGFTYNTIILYIFLIAAQTAKEKGNAAVGGYMGIAAGIGGFLPSFLVYLCQLFFNESIYSVLFIAIMFLVFVGFITIKFLPAKIKS
;
A
#
# COMPACT_ATOMS: atom_id res chain seq x y z
N MET A 1 -21.53 -3.10 -26.09
CA MET A 1 -21.28 -3.97 -24.92
C MET A 1 -19.80 -4.40 -24.80
N LYS A 2 -19.18 -4.95 -25.83
CA LYS A 2 -17.79 -5.46 -25.81
C LYS A 2 -16.75 -4.45 -25.28
N ASN A 3 -16.79 -3.20 -25.74
CA ASN A 3 -15.85 -2.15 -25.27
C ASN A 3 -16.00 -1.77 -23.79
N LYS A 4 -17.22 -1.87 -23.22
CA LYS A 4 -17.44 -1.63 -21.79
C LYS A 4 -16.88 -2.75 -20.93
N LEU A 5 -17.02 -4.02 -21.35
CA LEU A 5 -16.46 -5.18 -20.67
C LEU A 5 -14.92 -5.13 -20.65
N ILE A 6 -14.29 -4.75 -21.77
CA ILE A 6 -12.84 -4.57 -21.84
C ILE A 6 -12.38 -3.50 -20.85
N LEU A 7 -13.06 -2.36 -20.80
CA LEU A 7 -12.73 -1.29 -19.85
C LEU A 7 -12.88 -1.76 -18.40
N LEU A 8 -13.98 -2.45 -18.06
CA LEU A 8 -14.20 -3.02 -16.73
C LEU A 8 -13.10 -4.02 -16.37
N SER A 9 -12.70 -4.87 -17.31
CA SER A 9 -11.61 -5.85 -17.11
C SER A 9 -10.27 -5.17 -16.84
N ILE A 10 -9.95 -4.09 -17.53
CA ILE A 10 -8.74 -3.31 -17.31
C ILE A 10 -8.79 -2.58 -15.96
N LEU A 11 -9.94 -1.98 -15.62
CA LEU A 11 -10.12 -1.26 -14.36
C LEU A 11 -10.20 -2.20 -13.14
N SER A 12 -10.53 -3.49 -13.33
CA SER A 12 -10.48 -4.48 -12.26
C SER A 12 -9.06 -4.69 -11.70
N VAL A 13 -8.02 -4.46 -12.51
CA VAL A 13 -6.62 -4.48 -12.05
C VAL A 13 -6.38 -3.37 -11.02
N ALA A 14 -6.94 -2.19 -11.26
CA ALA A 14 -6.87 -1.09 -10.30
C ALA A 14 -7.59 -1.43 -8.99
N LEU A 15 -8.77 -2.05 -9.08
CA LEU A 15 -9.57 -2.44 -7.92
C LEU A 15 -8.79 -3.36 -6.97
N VAL A 16 -8.01 -4.30 -7.51
CA VAL A 16 -7.25 -5.26 -6.68
C VAL A 16 -5.86 -4.78 -6.29
N SER A 17 -5.37 -3.68 -6.84
CA SER A 17 -3.99 -3.21 -6.57
C SER A 17 -3.75 -2.75 -5.12
N SER A 18 -4.80 -2.41 -4.38
CA SER A 18 -4.74 -1.85 -3.02
C SER A 18 -5.30 -2.77 -1.93
N ILE A 19 -5.62 -4.04 -2.24
CA ILE A 19 -6.29 -4.95 -1.29
C ILE A 19 -5.35 -5.62 -0.29
N ARG A 20 -4.04 -5.40 -0.36
CA ARG A 20 -3.07 -6.02 0.56
C ARG A 20 -3.41 -5.81 2.03
N GLY A 21 -3.83 -4.59 2.38
CA GLY A 21 -4.15 -4.19 3.74
C GLY A 21 -5.55 -4.59 4.22
N SER A 22 -6.36 -5.26 3.40
CA SER A 22 -7.76 -5.57 3.75
C SER A 22 -7.91 -6.47 4.98
N ILE A 23 -6.88 -7.22 5.35
CA ILE A 23 -6.87 -8.11 6.53
C ILE A 23 -6.62 -7.37 7.86
N ILE A 24 -6.18 -6.11 7.83
CA ILE A 24 -5.82 -5.32 9.02
C ILE A 24 -6.90 -5.32 10.10
N PRO A 25 -8.20 -5.19 9.80
CA PRO A 25 -9.24 -5.22 10.84
C PRO A 25 -9.27 -6.50 11.66
N GLY A 26 -8.93 -7.64 11.07
CA GLY A 26 -8.89 -8.95 11.73
C GLY A 26 -7.57 -9.29 12.41
N MET A 27 -6.53 -8.45 12.33
CA MET A 27 -5.20 -8.79 12.83
C MET A 27 -5.16 -9.06 14.35
N ASN A 28 -5.95 -8.32 15.14
CA ASN A 28 -6.01 -8.58 16.57
C ASN A 28 -6.55 -9.98 16.90
N LEU A 29 -7.52 -10.47 16.14
CA LEU A 29 -8.07 -11.81 16.28
C LEU A 29 -7.02 -12.87 15.90
N LEU A 30 -6.24 -12.63 14.83
CA LEU A 30 -5.13 -13.53 14.45
C LEU A 30 -4.04 -13.58 15.53
N TYR A 31 -3.72 -12.47 16.18
CA TYR A 31 -2.76 -12.48 17.31
C TYR A 31 -3.26 -13.27 18.50
N GLN A 32 -4.57 -13.25 18.76
CA GLN A 32 -5.19 -14.07 19.82
C GLN A 32 -5.21 -15.55 19.45
N GLU A 33 -5.59 -15.90 18.22
CA GLU A 33 -5.64 -17.28 17.72
C GLU A 33 -4.25 -17.93 17.74
N TYR A 34 -3.25 -17.19 17.25
CA TYR A 34 -1.87 -17.66 17.21
C TYR A 34 -1.01 -17.18 18.39
N SER A 35 -1.60 -17.08 19.60
CA SER A 35 -0.90 -16.59 20.80
C SER A 35 0.33 -17.40 21.21
N ALA A 36 0.46 -18.64 20.74
CA ALA A 36 1.66 -19.47 20.91
C ALA A 36 2.87 -18.99 20.08
N TYR A 37 2.65 -18.15 19.07
CA TYR A 37 3.71 -17.61 18.21
C TYR A 37 4.02 -16.16 18.56
N PRO A 38 5.27 -15.70 18.33
CA PRO A 38 5.60 -14.28 18.46
C PRO A 38 4.71 -13.40 17.56
N MET A 39 4.28 -12.26 18.06
CA MET A 39 3.45 -11.29 17.32
C MET A 39 4.08 -10.89 15.97
N SER A 40 5.41 -10.82 15.91
CA SER A 40 6.19 -10.57 14.69
C SER A 40 5.98 -11.66 13.64
N THR A 41 5.90 -12.92 14.05
CA THR A 41 5.66 -14.05 13.13
C THR A 41 4.23 -14.02 12.59
N VAL A 42 3.24 -13.75 13.44
CA VAL A 42 1.83 -13.64 13.01
C VAL A 42 1.65 -12.43 12.07
N SER A 43 2.34 -11.32 12.33
CA SER A 43 2.28 -10.13 11.46
C SER A 43 2.82 -10.37 10.04
N LEU A 44 3.58 -11.45 9.82
CA LEU A 44 4.00 -11.87 8.48
C LEU A 44 2.80 -12.19 7.56
N ILE A 45 1.64 -12.55 8.10
CA ILE A 45 0.42 -12.78 7.30
C ILE A 45 0.09 -11.57 6.41
N ILE A 46 0.37 -10.34 6.88
CA ILE A 46 0.14 -9.11 6.09
C ILE A 46 1.40 -8.60 5.40
N THR A 47 2.60 -8.89 5.93
CA THR A 47 3.83 -8.28 5.40
C THR A 47 4.56 -9.17 4.40
N ILE A 48 4.45 -10.50 4.51
CA ILE A 48 5.09 -11.45 3.58
C ILE A 48 4.67 -11.27 2.10
N PRO A 49 3.43 -10.87 1.78
CA PRO A 49 3.08 -10.52 0.41
C PRO A 49 3.98 -9.46 -0.20
N SER A 50 4.52 -8.54 0.60
CA SER A 50 5.37 -7.44 0.10
C SER A 50 6.70 -7.89 -0.45
N ILE A 51 7.25 -9.00 0.06
CA ILE A 51 8.53 -9.53 -0.45
C ILE A 51 8.37 -10.07 -1.88
N ALA A 52 7.19 -10.65 -2.18
CA ALA A 52 6.89 -11.16 -3.52
C ALA A 52 6.69 -10.04 -4.56
N VAL A 53 6.34 -8.82 -4.12
CA VAL A 53 6.13 -7.68 -5.02
C VAL A 53 7.41 -7.35 -5.81
N ILE A 54 8.59 -7.43 -5.18
CA ILE A 54 9.86 -7.03 -5.80
C ILE A 54 10.20 -7.90 -7.01
N PRO A 55 10.37 -9.23 -6.88
CA PRO A 55 10.69 -10.10 -8.01
C PRO A 55 9.57 -10.12 -9.06
N THR A 56 8.31 -10.02 -8.63
CA THR A 56 7.17 -10.02 -9.54
C THR A 56 7.10 -8.74 -10.36
N SER A 57 7.35 -7.58 -9.77
CA SER A 57 7.41 -6.30 -10.48
C SER A 57 8.55 -6.29 -11.50
N TYR A 58 9.71 -6.85 -11.15
CA TYR A 58 10.81 -7.01 -12.08
C TYR A 58 10.44 -7.93 -13.25
N PHE A 59 9.82 -9.07 -12.96
CA PHE A 59 9.31 -10.00 -13.97
C PHE A 59 8.33 -9.30 -14.92
N CYS A 60 7.33 -8.60 -14.38
CA CYS A 60 6.33 -7.88 -15.18
C CYS A 60 6.98 -6.85 -16.10
N SER A 61 7.91 -6.05 -15.59
CA SER A 61 8.57 -5.00 -16.37
C SER A 61 9.41 -5.54 -17.54
N LYS A 62 9.91 -6.77 -17.42
CA LYS A 62 10.79 -7.38 -18.42
C LYS A 62 10.08 -8.26 -19.45
N PHE A 63 9.02 -8.97 -19.01
CA PHE A 63 8.44 -10.05 -19.79
C PHE A 63 7.01 -9.78 -20.26
N VAL A 64 6.22 -8.95 -19.56
CA VAL A 64 4.85 -8.66 -19.96
C VAL A 64 4.84 -7.77 -21.20
N GLY A 65 4.01 -8.14 -22.18
CA GLY A 65 3.93 -7.47 -23.49
C GLY A 65 5.04 -7.83 -24.46
N THR A 66 6.10 -8.56 -24.01
CA THR A 66 7.19 -9.03 -24.89
C THR A 66 7.25 -10.55 -25.03
N LYS A 67 7.12 -11.30 -23.92
CA LYS A 67 7.12 -12.77 -23.90
C LYS A 67 5.83 -13.35 -23.32
N VAL A 68 5.16 -12.60 -22.44
CA VAL A 68 3.91 -13.01 -21.80
C VAL A 68 2.82 -12.00 -22.16
N SER A 69 1.65 -12.50 -22.58
CA SER A 69 0.54 -11.63 -22.95
C SER A 69 -0.10 -10.99 -21.71
N TYR A 70 -0.69 -9.81 -21.87
CA TYR A 70 -1.42 -9.13 -20.80
C TYR A 70 -2.56 -9.99 -20.27
N ARG A 71 -3.28 -10.70 -21.11
CA ARG A 71 -4.37 -11.58 -20.73
C ARG A 71 -3.88 -12.72 -19.84
N THR A 72 -2.84 -13.44 -20.25
CA THR A 72 -2.27 -14.55 -19.47
C THR A 72 -1.81 -14.12 -18.09
N ILE A 73 -1.07 -13.01 -18.00
CA ILE A 73 -0.54 -12.54 -16.72
C ILE A 73 -1.65 -12.05 -15.78
N LEU A 74 -2.75 -11.49 -16.32
CA LEU A 74 -3.88 -11.03 -15.51
C LEU A 74 -4.74 -12.18 -14.99
N ILE A 75 -4.87 -13.26 -15.78
CA ILE A 75 -5.49 -14.51 -15.30
C ILE A 75 -4.64 -15.09 -14.17
N ALA A 76 -3.31 -15.19 -14.33
CA ALA A 76 -2.41 -15.67 -13.30
C ALA A 76 -2.45 -14.78 -12.04
N MET A 77 -2.51 -13.46 -12.22
CA MET A 77 -2.68 -12.48 -11.12
C MET A 77 -3.94 -12.77 -10.30
N ASN A 78 -5.10 -12.84 -10.97
CA ASN A 78 -6.37 -13.03 -10.27
C ASN A 78 -6.46 -14.43 -9.65
N ALA A 79 -5.91 -15.48 -10.28
CA ALA A 79 -5.81 -16.80 -9.69
C ALA A 79 -4.94 -16.78 -8.41
N ALA A 80 -3.75 -16.17 -8.46
CA ALA A 80 -2.87 -16.05 -7.31
C ALA A 80 -3.52 -15.25 -6.16
N LEU A 81 -4.25 -14.16 -6.48
CA LEU A 81 -4.99 -13.38 -5.50
C LEU A 81 -6.14 -14.17 -4.88
N LEU A 82 -6.90 -14.91 -5.70
CA LEU A 82 -8.03 -15.70 -5.23
C LEU A 82 -7.55 -16.83 -4.32
N PHE A 83 -6.65 -17.68 -4.79
CA PHE A 83 -6.15 -18.83 -4.00
C PHE A 83 -5.35 -18.37 -2.78
N GLY A 84 -4.48 -17.37 -2.92
CA GLY A 84 -3.70 -16.83 -1.81
C GLY A 84 -4.52 -15.98 -0.82
N GLY A 85 -5.66 -15.46 -1.26
CA GLY A 85 -6.58 -14.70 -0.41
C GLY A 85 -7.56 -15.61 0.34
N THR A 86 -8.24 -16.53 -0.37
CA THR A 86 -9.27 -17.40 0.20
C THR A 86 -8.72 -18.73 0.73
N GLY A 87 -7.60 -19.21 0.20
CA GLY A 87 -7.00 -20.48 0.60
C GLY A 87 -6.73 -20.62 2.11
N PRO A 88 -6.29 -19.56 2.82
CA PRO A 88 -6.11 -19.62 4.26
C PRO A 88 -7.36 -19.99 5.08
N PHE A 89 -8.56 -19.86 4.50
CA PHE A 89 -9.80 -20.33 5.12
C PHE A 89 -9.83 -21.84 5.37
N PHE A 90 -9.18 -22.62 4.50
CA PHE A 90 -9.19 -24.09 4.54
C PHE A 90 -8.03 -24.71 5.34
N ILE A 91 -7.18 -23.89 5.94
CA ILE A 91 -5.93 -24.31 6.56
C ILE A 91 -5.73 -23.55 7.86
N ASP A 92 -5.57 -24.27 8.98
CA ASP A 92 -5.40 -23.66 10.31
C ASP A 92 -3.94 -23.40 10.68
N GLU A 93 -3.01 -24.10 10.03
CA GLU A 93 -1.58 -24.03 10.34
C GLU A 93 -0.96 -22.72 9.82
N LEU A 94 -0.28 -21.98 10.71
CA LEU A 94 0.24 -20.63 10.44
C LEU A 94 1.20 -20.57 9.24
N TYR A 95 2.16 -21.50 9.15
CA TYR A 95 3.17 -21.46 8.09
C TYR A 95 2.57 -21.74 6.71
N SER A 96 1.59 -22.62 6.64
CA SER A 96 0.83 -22.89 5.42
C SER A 96 0.00 -21.68 5.00
N ARG A 97 -0.61 -20.97 5.95
CA ARG A 97 -1.26 -19.66 5.69
C ARG A 97 -0.25 -18.62 5.17
N LEU A 98 0.95 -18.56 5.73
CA LEU A 98 2.01 -17.66 5.26
C LEU A 98 2.43 -17.99 3.81
N PHE A 99 2.54 -19.26 3.45
CA PHE A 99 2.84 -19.67 2.07
C PHE A 99 1.75 -19.20 1.08
N LEU A 100 0.48 -19.38 1.44
CA LEU A 100 -0.63 -18.86 0.63
C LEU A 100 -0.62 -17.32 0.53
N ARG A 101 -0.28 -16.62 1.60
CA ARG A 101 -0.11 -15.17 1.59
C ARG A 101 1.06 -14.71 0.71
N LEU A 102 2.12 -15.52 0.59
CA LEU A 102 3.19 -15.27 -0.38
C LEU A 102 2.67 -15.35 -1.83
N LEU A 103 1.84 -16.38 -2.14
CA LEU A 103 1.16 -16.51 -3.43
C LEU A 103 0.25 -15.28 -3.69
N PHE A 104 -0.51 -14.83 -2.69
CA PHE A 104 -1.27 -13.58 -2.76
C PHE A 104 -0.38 -12.38 -3.12
N GLY A 105 0.83 -12.33 -2.55
CA GLY A 105 1.82 -11.29 -2.83
C GLY A 105 2.29 -11.26 -4.29
N ILE A 106 2.39 -12.41 -4.95
CA ILE A 106 2.67 -12.49 -6.40
C ILE A 106 1.56 -11.77 -7.17
N GLY A 107 0.30 -12.05 -6.85
CA GLY A 107 -0.84 -11.37 -7.46
C GLY A 107 -0.84 -9.86 -7.23
N ILE A 108 -0.56 -9.41 -6.01
CA ILE A 108 -0.43 -7.97 -5.67
C ILE A 108 0.71 -7.32 -6.47
N GLY A 109 1.86 -7.99 -6.60
CA GLY A 109 3.01 -7.48 -7.36
C GLY A 109 2.68 -7.26 -8.84
N ILE A 110 1.94 -8.19 -9.46
CA ILE A 110 1.44 -8.04 -10.82
C ILE A 110 0.45 -6.87 -10.89
N ALA A 111 -0.51 -6.79 -9.97
CA ALA A 111 -1.53 -5.75 -9.94
C ALA A 111 -0.91 -4.35 -9.84
N ILE A 112 0.02 -4.13 -8.91
CA ILE A 112 0.72 -2.85 -8.74
C ILE A 112 1.50 -2.48 -10.01
N SER A 113 2.19 -3.44 -10.62
CA SER A 113 3.01 -3.22 -11.82
C SER A 113 2.16 -2.87 -13.04
N LEU A 114 0.99 -3.49 -13.17
CA LEU A 114 0.15 -3.35 -14.36
C LEU A 114 -0.98 -2.32 -14.20
N ASN A 115 -1.31 -1.88 -13.00
CA ASN A 115 -2.42 -0.96 -12.71
C ASN A 115 -2.51 0.24 -13.67
N LYS A 116 -1.39 0.91 -13.91
CA LYS A 116 -1.33 2.07 -14.82
C LYS A 116 -0.81 1.70 -16.20
N SER A 117 0.17 0.79 -16.29
CA SER A 117 0.80 0.44 -17.55
C SER A 117 -0.17 -0.21 -18.55
N ILE A 118 -1.14 -0.98 -18.06
CA ILE A 118 -2.16 -1.58 -18.93
C ILE A 118 -3.03 -0.52 -19.60
N ILE A 119 -3.36 0.59 -18.93
CA ILE A 119 -4.11 1.69 -19.53
C ILE A 119 -3.29 2.41 -20.60
N LEU A 120 -1.99 2.60 -20.34
CA LEU A 120 -1.08 3.21 -21.31
C LEU A 120 -0.93 2.35 -22.58
N GLU A 121 -1.14 1.04 -22.46
CA GLU A 121 -1.04 0.11 -23.60
C GLU A 121 -2.33 0.05 -24.43
N TYR A 122 -3.49 0.10 -23.79
CA TYR A 122 -4.80 -0.11 -24.46
C TYR A 122 -5.49 1.18 -24.92
N TYR A 123 -5.08 2.33 -24.38
CA TYR A 123 -5.72 3.62 -24.66
C TYR A 123 -4.71 4.70 -25.00
N THR A 124 -5.13 5.63 -25.87
CA THR A 124 -4.36 6.81 -26.27
C THR A 124 -5.13 8.09 -25.93
N ASP A 125 -4.43 9.23 -26.01
CA ASP A 125 -4.99 10.59 -25.95
C ASP A 125 -5.83 10.87 -24.69
N ASN A 126 -6.90 11.61 -24.84
CA ASN A 126 -7.80 12.01 -23.75
C ASN A 126 -8.41 10.83 -22.98
N ARG A 127 -8.61 9.68 -23.64
CA ARG A 127 -9.12 8.47 -22.96
C ARG A 127 -8.08 7.90 -21.99
N GLN A 128 -6.82 7.93 -22.34
CA GLN A 128 -5.71 7.49 -21.49
C GLN A 128 -5.66 8.31 -20.20
N ILE A 129 -5.67 9.65 -20.31
CA ILE A 129 -5.64 10.57 -19.16
C ILE A 129 -6.85 10.33 -18.24
N LYS A 130 -8.05 10.22 -18.83
CA LYS A 130 -9.29 9.99 -18.10
C LYS A 130 -9.26 8.67 -17.32
N TYR A 131 -8.82 7.58 -17.95
CA TYR A 131 -8.82 6.26 -17.33
C TYR A 131 -7.68 6.09 -16.32
N LEU A 132 -6.55 6.77 -16.49
CA LEU A 132 -5.51 6.86 -15.45
C LEU A 132 -6.06 7.52 -14.17
N GLY A 133 -6.89 8.56 -14.30
CA GLY A 133 -7.57 9.16 -13.14
C GLY A 133 -8.52 8.15 -12.46
N TYR A 134 -9.26 7.37 -13.24
CA TYR A 134 -10.15 6.35 -12.69
C TYR A 134 -9.44 5.25 -11.92
N THR A 135 -8.19 4.88 -12.28
CA THR A 135 -7.46 3.85 -11.54
C THR A 135 -7.27 4.21 -10.07
N THR A 136 -6.98 5.46 -9.76
CA THR A 136 -6.78 5.90 -8.37
C THR A 136 -8.07 5.78 -7.56
N ILE A 137 -9.19 6.23 -8.12
CA ILE A 137 -10.51 6.16 -7.47
C ILE A 137 -10.90 4.69 -7.25
N ILE A 138 -10.76 3.86 -8.28
CA ILE A 138 -11.16 2.44 -8.24
C ILE A 138 -10.26 1.64 -7.29
N SER A 139 -8.95 1.93 -7.24
CA SER A 139 -8.06 1.31 -6.25
C SER A 139 -8.49 1.61 -4.81
N SER A 140 -8.88 2.85 -4.54
CA SER A 140 -9.35 3.24 -3.21
C SER A 140 -10.72 2.60 -2.88
N LEU A 141 -11.63 2.54 -3.84
CA LEU A 141 -12.91 1.84 -3.68
C LEU A 141 -12.70 0.34 -3.45
N GLY A 142 -11.75 -0.28 -4.15
CA GLY A 142 -11.36 -1.66 -3.93
C GLY A 142 -10.83 -1.89 -2.52
N ALA A 143 -9.94 -1.03 -2.04
CA ALA A 143 -9.44 -1.11 -0.67
C ALA A 143 -10.56 -1.02 0.36
N ILE A 144 -11.46 -0.03 0.23
CA ILE A 144 -12.61 0.16 1.11
C ILE A 144 -13.53 -1.08 1.08
N PHE A 145 -13.88 -1.57 -0.11
CA PHE A 145 -14.77 -2.71 -0.28
C PHE A 145 -14.22 -3.99 0.38
N PHE A 146 -13.00 -4.40 0.01
CA PHE A 146 -12.41 -5.62 0.54
C PHE A 146 -12.13 -5.53 2.03
N GLN A 147 -11.67 -4.39 2.52
CA GLN A 147 -11.39 -4.17 3.94
C GLN A 147 -12.66 -4.20 4.79
N THR A 148 -13.75 -3.62 4.28
CA THR A 148 -15.05 -3.68 4.93
C THR A 148 -15.55 -5.12 4.99
N LEU A 149 -15.51 -5.84 3.87
CA LEU A 149 -15.98 -7.23 3.80
C LEU A 149 -15.18 -8.14 4.73
N VAL A 150 -13.84 -8.09 4.67
CA VAL A 150 -12.94 -8.86 5.56
C VAL A 150 -13.21 -8.52 7.03
N GLY A 151 -13.33 -7.24 7.36
CA GLY A 151 -13.56 -6.80 8.74
C GLY A 151 -14.92 -7.23 9.31
N TYR A 152 -15.97 -7.26 8.50
CA TYR A 152 -17.27 -7.78 8.96
C TYR A 152 -17.28 -9.31 9.07
N LEU A 153 -16.63 -10.01 8.14
CA LEU A 153 -16.53 -11.47 8.19
C LEU A 153 -15.65 -11.94 9.36
N SER A 154 -14.65 -11.18 9.77
CA SER A 154 -13.82 -11.49 10.93
C SER A 154 -14.60 -11.51 12.26
N LYS A 155 -15.79 -10.91 12.32
CA LYS A 155 -16.69 -11.03 13.50
C LYS A 155 -17.31 -12.42 13.66
N ILE A 156 -17.44 -13.17 12.55
CA ILE A 156 -18.02 -14.53 12.58
C ILE A 156 -16.97 -15.49 13.12
N SER A 157 -15.81 -15.51 12.51
CA SER A 157 -14.60 -16.19 13.00
C SER A 157 -13.37 -15.61 12.30
N THR A 158 -12.19 -15.92 12.84
CA THR A 158 -10.91 -15.52 12.26
C THR A 158 -10.74 -16.10 10.85
N ASP A 159 -11.22 -17.31 10.59
CA ASP A 159 -11.11 -17.95 9.28
C ASP A 159 -12.01 -17.29 8.24
N PHE A 160 -13.24 -16.94 8.64
CA PHE A 160 -14.21 -16.33 7.71
C PHE A 160 -13.72 -15.04 7.08
N MET A 161 -12.78 -14.32 7.70
CA MET A 161 -12.22 -13.12 7.09
C MET A 161 -11.51 -13.38 5.75
N PHE A 162 -10.95 -14.57 5.54
CA PHE A 162 -10.31 -14.95 4.29
C PHE A 162 -11.31 -15.14 3.15
N LEU A 163 -12.57 -15.49 3.46
CA LEU A 163 -13.65 -15.52 2.46
C LEU A 163 -14.01 -14.12 1.93
N GLY A 164 -13.58 -13.07 2.61
CA GLY A 164 -13.71 -11.70 2.11
C GLY A 164 -13.01 -11.45 0.77
N TYR A 165 -12.14 -12.35 0.34
CA TYR A 165 -11.49 -12.31 -0.97
C TYR A 165 -12.26 -13.07 -2.08
N LEU A 166 -13.35 -13.77 -1.79
CA LEU A 166 -14.18 -14.46 -2.80
C LEU A 166 -14.63 -13.57 -3.98
N PRO A 167 -14.96 -12.27 -3.80
CA PRO A 167 -15.32 -11.41 -4.93
C PRO A 167 -14.24 -11.30 -6.02
N LEU A 168 -12.99 -11.71 -5.74
CA LEU A 168 -11.93 -11.81 -6.74
C LEU A 168 -12.25 -12.81 -7.88
N VAL A 169 -13.19 -13.72 -7.68
CA VAL A 169 -13.74 -14.56 -8.76
C VAL A 169 -14.28 -13.70 -9.91
N ILE A 170 -14.94 -12.58 -9.58
CA ILE A 170 -15.48 -11.64 -10.59
C ILE A 170 -14.33 -11.04 -11.40
N THR A 171 -13.26 -10.61 -10.74
CA THR A 171 -12.08 -10.03 -11.43
C THR A 171 -11.33 -11.08 -12.26
N LEU A 172 -11.31 -12.34 -11.80
CA LEU A 172 -10.78 -13.46 -12.56
C LEU A 172 -11.59 -13.70 -13.84
N ILE A 173 -12.91 -13.74 -13.75
CA ILE A 173 -13.80 -13.89 -14.91
C ILE A 173 -13.60 -12.72 -15.88
N LEU A 174 -13.53 -11.49 -15.36
CA LEU A 174 -13.29 -10.29 -16.18
C LEU A 174 -11.96 -10.36 -16.94
N SER A 175 -10.93 -10.99 -16.40
CA SER A 175 -9.62 -11.08 -17.07
C SER A 175 -9.64 -11.90 -18.37
N PHE A 176 -10.61 -12.79 -18.55
CA PHE A 176 -10.80 -13.53 -19.80
C PHE A 176 -11.34 -12.67 -20.97
N TYR A 177 -11.92 -11.51 -20.67
CA TYR A 177 -12.44 -10.57 -21.68
C TYR A 177 -11.41 -9.57 -22.17
N ILE A 178 -10.19 -9.60 -21.63
CA ILE A 178 -9.09 -8.73 -22.09
C ILE A 178 -8.59 -9.23 -23.44
N PRO A 179 -8.59 -8.39 -24.49
CA PRO A 179 -8.07 -8.77 -25.78
C PRO A 179 -6.56 -8.97 -25.72
N ASP A 180 -6.06 -10.00 -26.41
CA ASP A 180 -4.63 -10.16 -26.57
C ASP A 180 -4.09 -9.10 -27.53
N ILE A 181 -3.04 -8.40 -27.09
CA ILE A 181 -2.25 -7.50 -27.93
C ILE A 181 -1.04 -8.26 -28.43
N PRO A 182 -0.67 -8.11 -29.72
CA PRO A 182 0.54 -8.71 -30.25
C PRO A 182 1.77 -8.37 -29.41
N LEU A 183 2.59 -9.38 -29.14
CA LEU A 183 3.80 -9.20 -28.37
C LEU A 183 4.76 -8.25 -29.12
N LYS A 184 5.27 -7.26 -28.43
CA LYS A 184 6.24 -6.30 -28.98
C LYS A 184 7.65 -6.89 -28.95
N ALA A 185 8.45 -6.61 -29.95
CA ALA A 185 9.87 -6.94 -29.88
C ALA A 185 10.51 -6.25 -28.66
N PRO A 186 11.40 -6.94 -27.92
CA PRO A 186 12.02 -6.35 -26.75
C PRO A 186 12.77 -5.07 -27.13
N SER A 187 12.31 -3.95 -26.61
CA SER A 187 13.00 -2.67 -26.77
C SER A 187 14.38 -2.77 -26.12
N LYS A 188 15.44 -2.55 -26.89
CA LYS A 188 16.79 -2.36 -26.35
C LYS A 188 16.85 -1.00 -25.62
N SER A 189 16.15 -0.86 -24.51
CA SER A 189 16.38 0.28 -23.62
C SER A 189 17.74 0.06 -22.94
N THR A 190 18.77 0.65 -23.47
CA THR A 190 20.06 0.84 -22.82
C THR A 190 19.85 1.79 -21.64
N ILE A 191 19.30 1.27 -20.53
CA ILE A 191 19.32 1.97 -19.27
C ILE A 191 20.78 1.97 -18.84
N LYS A 192 21.51 3.06 -19.09
CA LYS A 192 22.82 3.29 -18.52
C LYS A 192 22.70 3.18 -17.00
N LYS A 193 23.38 2.20 -16.43
CA LYS A 193 23.41 1.86 -14.98
C LYS A 193 24.19 2.91 -14.14
N GLU A 194 23.97 4.18 -14.34
CA GLU A 194 24.58 5.17 -13.46
C GLU A 194 23.76 5.30 -12.17
N LYS A 195 24.41 5.05 -11.04
CA LYS A 195 23.81 5.21 -9.72
C LYS A 195 23.45 6.68 -9.48
N ASN A 196 22.19 6.99 -9.32
CA ASN A 196 21.74 8.31 -8.90
C ASN A 196 21.68 8.36 -7.37
N ILE A 197 22.74 8.85 -6.73
CA ILE A 197 22.86 8.90 -5.27
C ILE A 197 21.72 9.70 -4.64
N LYS A 198 21.29 10.80 -5.26
CA LYS A 198 20.17 11.62 -4.75
C LYS A 198 18.86 10.84 -4.77
N LEU A 199 18.57 10.12 -5.87
CA LEU A 199 17.37 9.29 -5.95
C LEU A 199 17.43 8.13 -4.97
N LEU A 200 18.59 7.51 -4.76
CA LEU A 200 18.79 6.48 -3.76
C LEU A 200 18.51 7.00 -2.34
N THR A 201 19.00 8.20 -1.98
CA THR A 201 18.74 8.82 -0.67
C THR A 201 17.25 9.08 -0.45
N ILE A 202 16.53 9.60 -1.47
CA ILE A 202 15.09 9.79 -1.41
C ILE A 202 14.36 8.46 -1.21
N SER A 203 14.82 7.41 -1.90
CA SER A 203 14.22 6.07 -1.80
C SER A 203 14.46 5.41 -0.45
N ILE A 204 15.65 5.60 0.16
CA ILE A 204 15.93 5.12 1.52
C ILE A 204 15.04 5.85 2.54
N PHE A 205 14.89 7.16 2.41
CA PHE A 205 13.98 7.93 3.25
C PHE A 205 12.54 7.41 3.13
N PHE A 206 12.06 7.19 1.90
CA PHE A 206 10.74 6.64 1.64
C PHE A 206 10.59 5.22 2.21
N LEU A 207 11.62 4.37 2.11
CA LEU A 207 11.64 3.04 2.71
C LEU A 207 11.43 3.09 4.23
N ILE A 208 12.21 3.92 4.93
CA ILE A 208 12.11 4.06 6.39
C ILE A 208 10.72 4.59 6.78
N LEU A 209 10.25 5.63 6.10
CA LEU A 209 8.93 6.19 6.31
C LEU A 209 7.83 5.14 6.11
N ASN A 210 7.88 4.40 5.00
CA ASN A 210 6.91 3.35 4.69
C ASN A 210 6.94 2.21 5.71
N MET A 211 8.13 1.79 6.16
CA MET A 211 8.29 0.79 7.22
C MET A 211 7.60 1.24 8.52
N LEU A 212 7.89 2.45 8.98
CA LEU A 212 7.31 2.98 10.24
C LEU A 212 5.79 3.12 10.13
N MET A 213 5.29 3.74 9.08
CA MET A 213 3.85 3.98 8.90
C MET A 213 3.06 2.69 8.67
N SER A 214 3.63 1.73 7.92
CA SER A 214 3.02 0.41 7.74
C SER A 214 2.98 -0.38 9.04
N SER A 215 3.99 -0.26 9.92
CA SER A 215 4.00 -0.92 11.23
C SER A 215 2.85 -0.46 12.11
N ILE A 216 2.50 0.83 12.07
CA ILE A 216 1.35 1.39 12.77
C ILE A 216 0.05 0.85 12.16
N GLY A 217 -0.06 0.89 10.83
CA GLY A 217 -1.24 0.42 10.12
C GLY A 217 -1.58 -1.05 10.40
N ILE A 218 -0.58 -1.94 10.40
CA ILE A 218 -0.74 -3.37 10.67
C ILE A 218 -1.27 -3.61 12.09
N ASN A 219 -0.81 -2.83 13.05
CA ASN A 219 -1.14 -2.99 14.45
C ASN A 219 -2.31 -2.10 14.91
N LEU A 220 -3.04 -1.48 13.99
CA LEU A 220 -4.11 -0.55 14.33
C LEU A 220 -5.25 -1.22 15.12
N SER A 221 -5.65 -2.45 14.74
CA SER A 221 -6.65 -3.22 15.46
C SER A 221 -6.20 -3.59 16.87
N THR A 222 -4.92 -3.95 17.04
CA THR A 222 -4.34 -4.25 18.34
C THR A 222 -4.25 -3.00 19.20
N LEU A 223 -3.88 -1.85 18.61
CA LEU A 223 -3.91 -0.57 19.32
C LEU A 223 -5.32 -0.22 19.83
N PHE A 224 -6.35 -0.48 19.06
CA PHE A 224 -7.73 -0.28 19.49
C PHE A 224 -8.15 -1.27 20.59
N ALA A 225 -7.62 -2.49 20.56
CA ALA A 225 -7.84 -3.47 21.63
C ALA A 225 -7.27 -3.01 22.97
N THR A 226 -6.11 -2.33 23.00
CA THR A 226 -5.55 -1.79 24.27
C THR A 226 -6.42 -0.69 24.87
N LYS A 227 -7.35 -0.11 24.11
CA LYS A 227 -8.25 0.97 24.57
C LYS A 227 -9.62 0.45 25.01
N SER A 228 -9.80 -0.87 25.10
CA SER A 228 -11.02 -1.52 25.58
C SER A 228 -12.27 -1.13 24.78
N PHE A 229 -12.14 -0.88 23.49
CA PHE A 229 -13.28 -0.62 22.62
C PHE A 229 -14.07 -1.91 22.36
N ALA A 230 -15.38 -1.82 22.30
CA ALA A 230 -16.23 -2.87 21.77
C ALA A 230 -16.06 -2.96 20.25
N ASP A 231 -16.29 -4.15 19.65
CA ASP A 231 -16.27 -4.35 18.20
C ASP A 231 -15.01 -3.82 17.47
N ILE A 232 -13.83 -4.18 17.97
CA ILE A 232 -12.51 -3.70 17.50
C ILE A 232 -12.38 -3.81 15.97
N ALA A 233 -12.84 -4.92 15.38
CA ALA A 233 -12.77 -5.13 13.93
C ALA A 233 -13.55 -4.07 13.16
N VAL A 234 -14.77 -3.74 13.60
CA VAL A 234 -15.63 -2.74 12.95
C VAL A 234 -15.04 -1.33 13.09
N ILE A 235 -14.55 -0.99 14.28
CA ILE A 235 -13.92 0.31 14.51
C ILE A 235 -12.69 0.45 13.61
N THR A 236 -11.90 -0.61 13.46
CA THR A 236 -10.73 -0.62 12.58
C THR A 236 -11.13 -0.47 11.11
N VAL A 237 -12.22 -1.11 10.67
CA VAL A 237 -12.78 -0.92 9.32
C VAL A 237 -13.14 0.55 9.10
N HIS A 238 -13.92 1.16 10.01
CA HIS A 238 -14.35 2.55 9.87
C HIS A 238 -13.15 3.51 9.87
N ALA A 239 -12.20 3.32 10.78
CA ALA A 239 -10.98 4.11 10.88
C ALA A 239 -10.17 4.06 9.58
N ASN A 240 -9.97 2.85 9.01
CA ASN A 240 -9.24 2.67 7.76
C ASN A 240 -10.01 3.20 6.54
N ASN A 241 -11.33 3.10 6.52
CA ASN A 241 -12.15 3.68 5.45
C ASN A 241 -12.06 5.21 5.47
N ILE A 242 -12.13 5.84 6.65
CA ILE A 242 -11.93 7.28 6.82
C ILE A 242 -10.51 7.68 6.39
N ASN A 243 -9.50 6.91 6.77
CA ASN A 243 -8.12 7.09 6.32
C ASN A 243 -8.04 7.09 4.77
N SER A 244 -8.66 6.12 4.12
CA SER A 244 -8.66 6.00 2.65
C SER A 244 -9.37 7.18 1.97
N ILE A 245 -10.51 7.63 2.49
CA ILE A 245 -11.26 8.77 1.96
C ILE A 245 -10.43 10.06 2.11
N CYS A 246 -9.82 10.27 3.28
CA CYS A 246 -8.97 11.44 3.51
C CYS A 246 -7.69 11.41 2.68
N SER A 247 -7.14 10.22 2.40
CA SER A 247 -6.01 10.06 1.47
C SER A 247 -6.38 10.47 0.03
N ILE A 248 -7.59 10.12 -0.45
CA ILE A 248 -8.08 10.59 -1.75
C ILE A 248 -8.20 12.11 -1.75
N SER A 249 -8.80 12.68 -0.71
CA SER A 249 -8.99 14.12 -0.57
C SER A 249 -7.66 14.87 -0.58
N SER A 250 -6.62 14.29 0.07
CA SER A 250 -5.27 14.87 0.04
C SER A 250 -4.70 14.94 -1.38
N GLY A 251 -4.93 13.92 -2.20
CA GLY A 251 -4.51 13.90 -3.60
C GLY A 251 -5.17 14.99 -4.42
N LEU A 252 -6.48 15.20 -4.24
CA LEU A 252 -7.23 16.25 -4.93
C LEU A 252 -6.78 17.67 -4.52
N LEU A 253 -6.43 17.84 -3.26
CA LEU A 253 -6.03 19.14 -2.70
C LEU A 253 -4.52 19.40 -2.77
N PHE A 254 -3.72 18.38 -3.14
CA PHE A 254 -2.25 18.45 -3.11
C PHE A 254 -1.69 19.69 -3.79
N ASN A 255 -2.09 19.95 -5.04
CA ASN A 255 -1.57 21.08 -5.81
C ASN A 255 -1.87 22.43 -5.13
N LYS A 256 -3.11 22.58 -4.63
CA LYS A 256 -3.53 23.82 -3.94
C LYS A 256 -2.73 24.06 -2.67
N ILE A 257 -2.54 23.01 -1.87
CA ILE A 257 -1.82 23.10 -0.59
C ILE A 257 -0.32 23.27 -0.84
N TYR A 258 0.26 22.53 -1.80
CA TYR A 258 1.66 22.65 -2.17
C TYR A 258 2.01 24.08 -2.64
N ASN A 259 1.19 24.66 -3.52
CA ASN A 259 1.41 26.02 -4.01
C ASN A 259 1.30 27.08 -2.90
N LYS A 260 0.48 26.83 -1.87
CA LYS A 260 0.34 27.74 -0.72
C LYS A 260 1.54 27.69 0.22
N PHE A 261 2.05 26.50 0.54
CA PHE A 261 3.11 26.32 1.55
C PHE A 261 4.51 26.18 0.97
N LYS A 262 4.63 25.81 -0.34
CA LYS A 262 5.92 25.71 -1.06
C LYS A 262 7.04 25.01 -0.22
N ASN A 263 8.05 25.76 0.16
CA ASN A 263 9.22 25.25 0.89
C ASN A 263 8.88 24.68 2.28
N ASN A 264 7.85 25.20 2.94
CA ASN A 264 7.41 24.74 4.27
C ASN A 264 6.43 23.56 4.18
N PHE A 265 6.08 23.11 2.98
CA PHE A 265 5.09 22.06 2.77
C PHE A 265 5.48 20.75 3.46
N LEU A 266 6.70 20.26 3.25
CA LEU A 266 7.16 19.00 3.82
C LEU A 266 7.26 19.05 5.35
N PRO A 267 7.94 20.05 5.98
CA PRO A 267 7.98 20.14 7.44
C PRO A 267 6.60 20.20 8.07
N ILE A 268 5.70 21.02 7.55
CA ILE A 268 4.33 21.14 8.07
C ILE A 268 3.61 19.79 7.99
N SER A 269 3.71 19.09 6.86
CA SER A 269 3.07 17.78 6.69
C SER A 269 3.63 16.73 7.63
N LEU A 270 4.95 16.75 7.91
CA LEU A 270 5.61 15.84 8.87
C LEU A 270 5.15 16.10 10.30
N PHE A 271 5.10 17.37 10.74
CA PHE A 271 4.62 17.71 12.10
C PHE A 271 3.14 17.40 12.28
N LEU A 272 2.29 17.68 11.29
CA LEU A 272 0.87 17.33 11.35
C LEU A 272 0.67 15.80 11.38
N CYS A 273 1.49 15.05 10.66
CA CYS A 273 1.48 13.59 10.71
C CYS A 273 1.90 13.09 12.10
N ALA A 274 2.98 13.64 12.68
CA ALA A 274 3.42 13.32 14.03
C ALA A 274 2.35 13.65 15.09
N LEU A 275 1.68 14.78 14.97
CA LEU A 275 0.56 15.18 15.83
C LEU A 275 -0.60 14.18 15.71
N SER A 276 -0.95 13.75 14.50
CA SER A 276 -1.97 12.73 14.30
C SER A 276 -1.61 11.42 15.01
N LEU A 277 -0.35 10.98 14.94
CA LEU A 277 0.11 9.78 15.64
C LEU A 277 0.08 9.95 17.17
N ALA A 278 0.41 11.15 17.69
CA ALA A 278 0.32 11.44 19.11
C ALA A 278 -1.12 11.30 19.64
N ILE A 279 -2.12 11.70 18.87
CA ILE A 279 -3.53 11.52 19.26
C ILE A 279 -3.90 10.02 19.35
N TYR A 280 -3.28 9.11 18.57
CA TYR A 280 -3.48 7.68 18.78
C TYR A 280 -3.03 7.20 20.16
N ILE A 281 -1.99 7.80 20.74
CA ILE A 281 -1.51 7.46 22.08
C ILE A 281 -2.50 7.96 23.13
N PHE A 282 -2.87 9.23 23.09
CA PHE A 282 -3.62 9.91 24.15
C PHE A 282 -5.15 9.83 23.99
N GLY A 283 -5.65 9.59 22.79
CA GLY A 283 -7.09 9.54 22.51
C GLY A 283 -7.76 8.31 23.15
N LYS A 284 -8.93 8.52 23.78
CA LYS A 284 -9.70 7.48 24.48
C LYS A 284 -11.10 7.25 23.91
N SER A 285 -11.53 8.05 22.93
CA SER A 285 -12.86 7.95 22.34
C SER A 285 -12.83 7.46 20.89
N TYR A 286 -13.93 6.85 20.43
CA TYR A 286 -14.10 6.46 19.01
C TYR A 286 -13.90 7.64 18.07
N ILE A 287 -14.45 8.80 18.43
CA ILE A 287 -14.37 10.02 17.61
C ILE A 287 -12.90 10.44 17.46
N SER A 288 -12.13 10.42 18.56
CA SER A 288 -10.70 10.76 18.48
C SER A 288 -9.93 9.81 17.58
N MET A 289 -10.24 8.50 17.58
CA MET A 289 -9.61 7.52 16.70
C MET A 289 -9.96 7.76 15.23
N TYR A 290 -11.21 8.10 14.92
CA TYR A 290 -11.64 8.39 13.55
C TYR A 290 -11.03 9.69 13.02
N ILE A 291 -11.00 10.75 13.79
CA ILE A 291 -10.34 12.01 13.44
C ILE A 291 -8.85 11.76 13.19
N THR A 292 -8.22 10.99 14.06
CA THR A 292 -6.79 10.63 13.92
C THR A 292 -6.54 9.85 12.65
N SER A 293 -7.36 8.83 12.36
CA SER A 293 -7.22 8.01 11.14
C SER A 293 -7.36 8.87 9.88
N GLY A 294 -8.33 9.80 9.87
CA GLY A 294 -8.52 10.72 8.76
C GLY A 294 -7.35 11.70 8.59
N SER A 295 -6.91 12.33 9.66
CA SER A 295 -5.77 13.26 9.63
C SER A 295 -4.46 12.56 9.26
N PHE A 296 -4.24 11.35 9.75
CA PHE A 296 -3.10 10.51 9.39
C PHE A 296 -3.14 10.17 7.89
N GLY A 297 -4.28 9.68 7.37
CA GLY A 297 -4.43 9.35 5.95
C GLY A 297 -4.18 10.54 5.04
N PHE A 298 -4.70 11.71 5.41
CA PHE A 298 -4.48 12.95 4.68
C PHE A 298 -3.01 13.38 4.68
N THR A 299 -2.39 13.45 5.84
CA THR A 299 -1.02 13.95 6.00
C THR A 299 0.02 12.98 5.45
N TYR A 300 -0.12 11.69 5.72
CA TYR A 300 0.80 10.68 5.22
C TYR A 300 0.79 10.59 3.69
N ASN A 301 -0.40 10.55 3.07
CA ASN A 301 -0.50 10.55 1.60
C ASN A 301 0.07 11.83 0.98
N THR A 302 -0.12 12.97 1.64
CA THR A 302 0.47 14.25 1.24
C THR A 302 2.00 14.19 1.21
N ILE A 303 2.62 13.58 2.23
CA ILE A 303 4.07 13.36 2.31
C ILE A 303 4.54 12.44 1.17
N ILE A 304 3.83 11.33 0.92
CA ILE A 304 4.15 10.40 -0.17
C ILE A 304 4.15 11.13 -1.53
N LEU A 305 3.09 11.90 -1.81
CA LEU A 305 2.98 12.64 -3.08
C LEU A 305 4.15 13.61 -3.27
N TYR A 306 4.56 14.29 -2.20
CA TYR A 306 5.72 15.18 -2.22
C TYR A 306 7.04 14.45 -2.48
N ILE A 307 7.25 13.30 -1.84
CA ILE A 307 8.45 12.46 -2.05
C ILE A 307 8.53 12.02 -3.51
N PHE A 308 7.40 11.55 -4.09
CA PHE A 308 7.36 11.16 -5.50
C PHE A 308 7.61 12.35 -6.45
N LEU A 309 7.11 13.54 -6.10
CA LEU A 309 7.37 14.77 -6.87
C LEU A 309 8.87 15.10 -6.91
N ILE A 310 9.55 15.09 -5.75
CA ILE A 310 10.98 15.33 -5.68
C ILE A 310 11.77 14.22 -6.39
N ALA A 311 11.38 12.96 -6.23
CA ALA A 311 12.01 11.85 -6.93
C ALA A 311 11.91 12.02 -8.46
N ALA A 312 10.75 12.40 -8.97
CA ALA A 312 10.55 12.68 -10.40
C ALA A 312 11.38 13.87 -10.89
N GLN A 313 11.45 14.95 -10.12
CA GLN A 313 12.29 16.12 -10.43
C GLN A 313 13.80 15.76 -10.44
N THR A 314 14.22 14.91 -9.50
CA THR A 314 15.63 14.45 -9.40
C THR A 314 16.00 13.51 -10.55
N ALA A 315 15.04 12.78 -11.10
CA ALA A 315 15.26 11.79 -12.15
C ALA A 315 15.11 12.38 -13.58
N LYS A 316 14.87 13.68 -13.74
CA LYS A 316 14.60 14.35 -15.04
C LYS A 316 15.55 13.92 -16.18
N GLU A 317 16.82 13.64 -15.87
CA GLU A 317 17.80 13.19 -16.85
C GLU A 317 17.77 11.68 -17.16
N LYS A 318 17.16 10.86 -16.30
CA LYS A 318 17.17 9.39 -16.40
C LYS A 318 15.78 8.76 -16.64
N GLY A 319 14.76 9.58 -16.70
CA GLY A 319 13.39 9.18 -17.02
C GLY A 319 12.59 8.60 -15.84
N ASN A 320 11.26 8.64 -15.97
CA ASN A 320 10.31 8.22 -14.94
C ASN A 320 10.39 6.71 -14.58
N ALA A 321 10.94 5.88 -15.48
CA ALA A 321 11.12 4.45 -15.22
C ALA A 321 12.12 4.18 -14.07
N ALA A 322 13.17 5.01 -13.92
CA ALA A 322 14.12 4.89 -12.82
C ALA A 322 13.44 5.21 -11.48
N VAL A 323 12.58 6.25 -11.43
CA VAL A 323 11.80 6.57 -10.23
C VAL A 323 10.94 5.39 -9.81
N GLY A 324 10.18 4.81 -10.76
CA GLY A 324 9.34 3.64 -10.49
C GLY A 324 10.13 2.46 -9.91
N GLY A 325 11.31 2.19 -10.45
CA GLY A 325 12.19 1.12 -9.97
C GLY A 325 12.69 1.34 -8.55
N TYR A 326 13.30 2.48 -8.27
CA TYR A 326 13.85 2.80 -6.94
C TYR A 326 12.75 2.89 -5.87
N MET A 327 11.65 3.60 -6.16
CA MET A 327 10.55 3.76 -5.22
C MET A 327 9.74 2.46 -5.04
N GLY A 328 9.61 1.65 -6.10
CA GLY A 328 8.96 0.34 -6.02
C GLY A 328 9.72 -0.65 -5.13
N ILE A 329 11.05 -0.71 -5.25
CA ILE A 329 11.90 -1.53 -4.37
C ILE A 329 11.78 -1.02 -2.92
N ALA A 330 11.86 0.30 -2.71
CA ALA A 330 11.73 0.90 -1.39
C ALA A 330 10.35 0.61 -0.76
N ALA A 331 9.27 0.66 -1.55
CA ALA A 331 7.92 0.31 -1.11
C ALA A 331 7.80 -1.19 -0.74
N GLY A 332 8.39 -2.08 -1.54
CA GLY A 332 8.40 -3.52 -1.29
C GLY A 332 9.12 -3.87 0.00
N ILE A 333 10.37 -3.39 0.16
CA ILE A 333 11.17 -3.62 1.36
C ILE A 333 10.51 -2.96 2.58
N GLY A 334 10.12 -1.68 2.48
CA GLY A 334 9.46 -0.96 3.56
C GLY A 334 8.10 -1.53 3.95
N GLY A 335 7.43 -2.24 3.05
CA GLY A 335 6.19 -2.96 3.34
C GLY A 335 6.39 -4.36 3.96
N PHE A 336 7.59 -4.95 3.84
CA PHE A 336 7.95 -6.23 4.46
C PHE A 336 8.56 -6.06 5.85
N LEU A 337 9.42 -5.08 6.04
CA LEU A 337 10.16 -4.83 7.28
C LEU A 337 9.32 -4.52 8.54
N PRO A 338 8.04 -4.11 8.48
CA PRO A 338 7.23 -3.85 9.68
C PRO A 338 7.21 -4.98 10.70
N SER A 339 7.16 -6.24 10.27
CA SER A 339 7.20 -7.39 11.18
C SER A 339 8.50 -7.47 11.98
N PHE A 340 9.64 -7.13 11.36
CA PHE A 340 10.93 -7.08 12.05
C PHE A 340 11.03 -5.91 13.01
N LEU A 341 10.47 -4.75 12.66
CA LEU A 341 10.41 -3.61 13.58
C LEU A 341 9.59 -3.94 14.82
N VAL A 342 8.44 -4.60 14.64
CA VAL A 342 7.63 -5.08 15.77
C VAL A 342 8.43 -6.05 16.65
N TYR A 343 9.16 -6.98 16.04
CA TYR A 343 10.04 -7.91 16.78
C TYR A 343 11.10 -7.17 17.59
N LEU A 344 11.80 -6.21 17.01
CA LEU A 344 12.79 -5.40 17.72
C LEU A 344 12.14 -4.63 18.88
N CYS A 345 10.98 -4.03 18.68
CA CYS A 345 10.27 -3.35 19.74
C CYS A 345 9.86 -4.31 20.88
N GLN A 346 9.49 -5.55 20.58
CA GLN A 346 9.18 -6.56 21.59
C GLN A 346 10.41 -6.96 22.43
N LEU A 347 11.60 -7.00 21.80
CA LEU A 347 12.84 -7.33 22.52
C LEU A 347 13.27 -6.27 23.52
N PHE A 348 13.03 -4.98 23.23
CA PHE A 348 13.54 -3.87 24.00
C PHE A 348 12.47 -3.19 24.87
N PHE A 349 11.18 -3.39 24.59
CA PHE A 349 10.08 -2.69 25.25
C PHE A 349 8.92 -3.64 25.54
N ASN A 350 8.33 -3.52 26.73
CA ASN A 350 7.20 -4.36 27.14
C ASN A 350 5.92 -4.11 26.31
N GLU A 351 5.74 -2.87 25.81
CA GLU A 351 4.58 -2.45 25.01
C GLU A 351 5.00 -2.10 23.57
N SER A 352 5.11 -3.13 22.73
CA SER A 352 5.64 -2.99 21.37
C SER A 352 4.88 -1.99 20.47
N ILE A 353 3.55 -1.85 20.65
CA ILE A 353 2.73 -0.99 19.78
C ILE A 353 2.96 0.49 20.08
N TYR A 354 2.97 0.87 21.36
CA TYR A 354 3.25 2.25 21.76
C TYR A 354 4.69 2.65 21.45
N SER A 355 5.62 1.71 21.55
CA SER A 355 7.03 1.92 21.19
C SER A 355 7.19 2.22 19.70
N VAL A 356 6.48 1.49 18.82
CA VAL A 356 6.47 1.75 17.37
C VAL A 356 5.92 3.15 17.07
N LEU A 357 4.81 3.54 17.74
CA LEU A 357 4.23 4.88 17.60
C LEU A 357 5.21 5.97 18.03
N PHE A 358 5.88 5.77 19.18
CA PHE A 358 6.85 6.72 19.70
C PHE A 358 8.05 6.90 18.78
N ILE A 359 8.62 5.80 18.27
CA ILE A 359 9.73 5.83 17.30
C ILE A 359 9.30 6.57 16.02
N ALA A 360 8.09 6.31 15.53
CA ALA A 360 7.57 6.98 14.34
C ALA A 360 7.39 8.49 14.55
N ILE A 361 6.85 8.91 15.70
CA ILE A 361 6.70 10.33 16.06
C ILE A 361 8.07 11.00 16.12
N MET A 362 9.02 10.41 16.85
CA MET A 362 10.37 10.96 16.99
C MET A 362 11.05 11.09 15.63
N PHE A 363 10.92 10.09 14.75
CA PHE A 363 11.45 10.14 13.39
C PHE A 363 10.84 11.29 12.59
N LEU A 364 9.51 11.44 12.60
CA LEU A 364 8.83 12.50 11.85
C LEU A 364 9.22 13.89 12.35
N VAL A 365 9.31 14.08 13.67
CA VAL A 365 9.71 15.34 14.30
C VAL A 365 11.17 15.66 13.96
N PHE A 366 12.07 14.70 14.10
CA PHE A 366 13.49 14.85 13.78
C PHE A 366 13.71 15.24 12.30
N VAL A 367 13.07 14.52 11.38
CA VAL A 367 13.14 14.84 9.96
C VAL A 367 12.48 16.19 9.65
N GLY A 368 11.39 16.52 10.36
CA GLY A 368 10.74 17.83 10.24
C GLY A 368 11.69 18.98 10.56
N PHE A 369 12.46 18.88 11.64
CA PHE A 369 13.48 19.88 12.00
C PHE A 369 14.63 19.93 11.00
N ILE A 370 15.11 18.78 10.51
CA ILE A 370 16.15 18.71 9.47
C ILE A 370 15.67 19.43 8.21
N THR A 371 14.44 19.17 7.78
CA THR A 371 13.89 19.77 6.55
C THR A 371 13.72 21.27 6.66
N ILE A 372 13.41 21.82 7.82
CA ILE A 372 13.40 23.28 8.04
C ILE A 372 14.80 23.87 7.86
N LYS A 373 15.83 23.21 8.40
CA LYS A 373 17.19 23.74 8.40
C LYS A 373 17.92 23.59 7.05
N PHE A 374 17.66 22.48 6.31
CA PHE A 374 18.43 22.09 5.13
C PHE A 374 17.65 22.20 3.79
N LEU A 375 16.39 22.62 3.80
CA LEU A 375 15.66 23.01 2.59
C LEU A 375 15.63 24.55 2.44
N PRO A 376 16.76 25.21 2.17
CA PRO A 376 16.74 26.62 1.85
C PRO A 376 16.26 26.79 0.42
N ALA A 377 15.21 27.55 0.24
CA ALA A 377 14.92 28.49 -0.85
C ALA A 377 15.55 28.24 -2.25
N LYS A 378 15.58 26.99 -2.76
CA LYS A 378 16.01 26.73 -4.15
C LYS A 378 15.04 25.81 -4.90
N ILE A 379 13.77 26.12 -4.84
CA ILE A 379 12.85 25.85 -5.95
C ILE A 379 12.30 27.21 -6.36
N LYS A 380 13.18 27.99 -6.98
CA LYS A 380 12.74 29.15 -7.75
C LYS A 380 12.14 28.62 -9.04
N SER A 381 10.87 28.98 -9.24
CA SER A 381 10.03 29.05 -10.46
C SER A 381 10.54 28.36 -11.71
#